data_9e6b04e28fc9363c4320a5bb30366f3c
#
_entry.id   9e6b04e28fc9363c4320a5bb30366f3c
#
_cell.length_a   1.000
_cell.length_b   1.000
_cell.length_c   1.000
_cell.angle_alpha   90.00
_cell.angle_beta   90.00
_cell.angle_gamma   90.00
#
_symmetry.space_group_name_H-M   'P 1'
#
loop_
_entity.id
_entity.type
_entity.pdbx_description
1 polymer ?
#
loop_
_entity_poly.entity_id
_entity_poly.type
_entity_poly.pdbx_seq_one_letter_code
_entity_poly.pdbx_strand_id
1 'polypeptide(L)'
;MSSKPTHNAQQFPADRSALHQLLQLAVEVELFTIPLYMSSLYSIRGMYPSSSTSQNLWPGIKPNPNVSCPNQYAYNAIFSVYIQEMLHLQLASNLCTAVGFTPKFPALDYTSFGSSIPCIGDLKTVKGYEDVQVKLGPLDRNQIKLFLAIEMPDWEANDDGHLRPATPFPTDAGGKPVMPSAFGSIGHL
;
A
#
# COMPACT_ATOMS: atom_id res chain seq x y z
N MET A 1 20.38 -28.97 -10.05
CA MET A 1 21.34 -28.04 -9.39
C MET A 1 21.03 -26.65 -9.88
N SER A 2 20.39 -25.82 -9.08
CA SER A 2 20.10 -24.44 -9.42
C SER A 2 21.39 -23.63 -9.32
N SER A 3 21.89 -23.11 -10.45
CA SER A 3 23.03 -22.20 -10.47
C SER A 3 22.64 -20.92 -9.73
N LYS A 4 23.37 -20.57 -8.67
CA LYS A 4 23.24 -19.26 -8.04
C LYS A 4 23.44 -18.17 -9.11
N PRO A 5 22.57 -17.15 -9.16
CA PRO A 5 22.79 -16.03 -10.05
C PRO A 5 24.13 -15.37 -9.70
N THR A 6 25.06 -15.36 -10.63
CA THR A 6 26.35 -14.67 -10.50
C THR A 6 26.09 -13.19 -10.76
N HIS A 7 26.18 -12.35 -9.71
CA HIS A 7 26.15 -10.90 -9.87
C HIS A 7 27.29 -10.44 -10.79
N ASN A 8 26.92 -9.81 -11.89
CA ASN A 8 27.90 -9.17 -12.77
C ASN A 8 28.20 -7.77 -12.25
N ALA A 9 29.42 -7.49 -11.84
CA ALA A 9 29.86 -6.19 -11.32
C ALA A 9 29.58 -5.02 -12.29
N GLN A 10 29.49 -5.27 -13.58
CA GLN A 10 29.14 -4.26 -14.59
C GLN A 10 27.67 -3.83 -14.55
N GLN A 11 26.79 -4.61 -13.91
CA GLN A 11 25.36 -4.32 -13.77
C GLN A 11 25.05 -3.54 -12.50
N PHE A 12 25.95 -3.51 -11.53
CA PHE A 12 25.74 -2.92 -10.21
C PHE A 12 25.21 -1.47 -10.22
N PRO A 13 25.65 -0.54 -11.09
CA PRO A 13 25.09 0.81 -11.13
C PRO A 13 23.62 0.84 -11.59
N ALA A 14 23.24 -0.01 -12.55
CA ALA A 14 21.86 -0.11 -13.03
C ALA A 14 20.95 -0.74 -11.95
N ASP A 15 21.41 -1.80 -11.30
CA ASP A 15 20.67 -2.47 -10.21
C ASP A 15 20.47 -1.53 -9.03
N ARG A 16 21.49 -0.73 -8.68
CA ARG A 16 21.38 0.29 -7.63
C ARG A 16 20.36 1.36 -7.99
N SER A 17 20.34 1.83 -9.24
CA SER A 17 19.36 2.82 -9.69
C SER A 17 17.93 2.27 -9.63
N ALA A 18 17.72 1.04 -10.07
CA ALA A 18 16.43 0.38 -10.00
C ALA A 18 15.97 0.20 -8.55
N LEU A 19 16.86 -0.21 -7.65
CA LEU A 19 16.58 -0.32 -6.22
C LEU A 19 16.16 1.03 -5.59
N HIS A 20 16.85 2.13 -5.93
CA HIS A 20 16.48 3.46 -5.42
C HIS A 20 15.11 3.91 -5.94
N GLN A 21 14.77 3.61 -7.20
CA GLN A 21 13.46 3.92 -7.76
C GLN A 21 12.36 3.11 -7.06
N LEU A 22 12.57 1.83 -6.84
CA LEU A 22 11.63 0.95 -6.14
C LEU A 22 11.39 1.43 -4.71
N LEU A 23 12.45 1.75 -3.97
CA LEU A 23 12.34 2.24 -2.60
C LEU A 23 11.66 3.61 -2.51
N GLN A 24 11.91 4.51 -3.49
CA GLN A 24 11.19 5.77 -3.57
C GLN A 24 9.70 5.56 -3.82
N LEU A 25 9.36 4.64 -4.71
CA LEU A 25 7.98 4.27 -5.00
C LEU A 25 7.28 3.67 -3.77
N ALA A 26 7.95 2.80 -3.03
CA ALA A 26 7.42 2.27 -1.77
C ALA A 26 7.10 3.41 -0.77
N VAL A 27 8.01 4.37 -0.59
CA VAL A 27 7.76 5.55 0.26
C VAL A 27 6.55 6.36 -0.21
N GLU A 28 6.38 6.53 -1.51
CA GLU A 28 5.26 7.30 -2.09
C GLU A 28 3.92 6.59 -1.90
N VAL A 29 3.89 5.26 -2.02
CA VAL A 29 2.69 4.46 -1.81
C VAL A 29 2.27 4.49 -0.34
N GLU A 30 3.19 4.27 0.58
CA GLU A 30 2.89 4.34 2.01
C GLU A 30 2.44 5.74 2.44
N LEU A 31 3.06 6.78 1.89
CA LEU A 31 2.63 8.16 2.13
C LEU A 31 1.22 8.43 1.57
N PHE A 32 0.87 7.81 0.44
CA PHE A 32 -0.42 7.97 -0.21
C PHE A 32 -1.57 7.38 0.62
N THR A 33 -1.37 6.28 1.32
CA THR A 33 -2.43 5.59 2.07
C THR A 33 -2.85 6.34 3.33
N ILE A 34 -1.91 6.97 4.03
CA ILE A 34 -2.11 7.61 5.33
C ILE A 34 -3.25 8.65 5.33
N PRO A 35 -3.33 9.65 4.44
CA PRO A 35 -4.43 10.61 4.42
C PRO A 35 -5.78 10.00 4.06
N LEU A 36 -5.81 8.92 3.27
CA LEU A 36 -7.04 8.20 2.93
C LEU A 36 -7.66 7.58 4.17
N TYR A 37 -6.88 6.84 4.94
CA TYR A 37 -7.35 6.26 6.22
C TYR A 37 -7.72 7.34 7.23
N MET A 38 -6.91 8.40 7.34
CA MET A 38 -7.13 9.49 8.29
C MET A 38 -8.42 10.25 8.00
N SER A 39 -8.72 10.58 6.74
CA SER A 39 -9.96 11.27 6.37
C SER A 39 -11.21 10.45 6.71
N SER A 40 -11.15 9.15 6.52
CA SER A 40 -12.23 8.23 6.89
C SER A 40 -12.40 8.10 8.40
N LEU A 41 -11.31 8.01 9.17
CA LEU A 41 -11.35 7.98 10.62
C LEU A 41 -12.04 9.18 11.22
N TYR A 42 -11.71 10.39 10.77
CA TYR A 42 -12.31 11.63 11.26
C TYR A 42 -13.79 11.79 10.90
N SER A 43 -14.29 11.03 9.94
CA SER A 43 -15.70 11.02 9.58
C SER A 43 -16.60 10.22 10.53
N ILE A 44 -16.02 9.34 11.36
CA ILE A 44 -16.77 8.46 12.26
C ILE A 44 -17.22 9.24 13.50
N ARG A 45 -18.51 9.46 13.64
CA ARG A 45 -19.08 10.25 14.73
C ARG A 45 -18.87 9.60 16.10
N GLY A 46 -18.51 10.43 17.08
CA GLY A 46 -18.45 10.06 18.50
C GLY A 46 -17.23 9.24 18.87
N MET A 47 -16.28 9.11 17.95
CA MET A 47 -15.05 8.39 18.22
C MET A 47 -13.93 9.38 18.54
N TYR A 48 -13.51 9.33 19.78
CA TYR A 48 -12.27 9.96 20.21
C TYR A 48 -11.34 8.86 20.71
N PRO A 49 -10.04 8.94 20.47
CA PRO A 49 -9.11 8.03 21.12
C PRO A 49 -9.31 8.17 22.63
N SER A 50 -9.95 7.19 23.24
CA SER A 50 -10.12 7.18 24.67
C SER A 50 -8.77 6.84 25.30
N SER A 51 -8.14 7.84 25.90
CA SER A 51 -6.93 7.65 26.70
C SER A 51 -7.16 6.88 28.00
N SER A 52 -8.42 6.56 28.31
CA SER A 52 -8.82 5.91 29.56
C SER A 52 -8.70 4.39 29.55
N THR A 53 -8.47 3.77 28.42
CA THR A 53 -8.19 2.34 28.35
C THR A 53 -6.72 2.13 28.12
N SER A 54 -6.06 1.47 29.05
CA SER A 54 -4.67 1.01 28.99
C SER A 54 -4.37 0.04 27.83
N GLN A 55 -5.10 0.15 26.74
CA GLN A 55 -4.89 -0.65 25.54
C GLN A 55 -3.77 -0.02 24.73
N ASN A 56 -2.69 -0.75 24.60
CA ASN A 56 -1.61 -0.40 23.69
C ASN A 56 -2.14 -0.35 22.26
N LEU A 57 -2.23 0.85 21.68
CA LEU A 57 -2.69 1.09 20.30
C LEU A 57 -1.56 0.85 19.27
N TRP A 58 -0.80 -0.24 19.45
CA TRP A 58 0.28 -0.61 18.54
C TRP A 58 -0.16 -1.67 17.52
N PRO A 59 0.57 -1.84 16.40
CA PRO A 59 0.25 -2.84 15.39
C PRO A 59 -0.04 -4.21 16.00
N GLY A 60 -1.14 -4.85 15.59
CA GLY A 60 -1.54 -6.15 16.09
C GLY A 60 -2.61 -6.14 17.20
N ILE A 61 -3.16 -4.97 17.55
CA ILE A 61 -4.33 -4.93 18.43
C ILE A 61 -5.53 -5.52 17.69
N LYS A 62 -5.96 -6.66 18.17
CA LYS A 62 -7.26 -7.19 17.75
C LYS A 62 -8.37 -6.26 18.25
N PRO A 63 -9.35 -5.92 17.41
CA PRO A 63 -10.51 -5.18 17.86
C PRO A 63 -11.09 -5.84 19.11
N ASN A 64 -11.36 -5.04 20.15
CA ASN A 64 -11.92 -5.58 21.39
C ASN A 64 -13.30 -6.19 21.10
N PRO A 65 -13.51 -7.50 21.29
CA PRO A 65 -14.79 -8.15 21.02
C PRO A 65 -15.93 -7.66 21.91
N ASN A 66 -15.63 -6.96 23.00
CA ASN A 66 -16.61 -6.38 23.92
C ASN A 66 -17.02 -4.95 23.56
N VAL A 67 -16.74 -4.49 22.35
CA VAL A 67 -17.14 -3.17 21.88
C VAL A 67 -18.65 -3.15 21.67
N SER A 68 -19.34 -2.32 22.42
CA SER A 68 -20.80 -2.22 22.39
C SER A 68 -21.34 -1.35 21.24
N CYS A 69 -20.48 -0.64 20.51
CA CYS A 69 -20.85 0.32 19.48
C CYS A 69 -20.20 -0.01 18.13
N PRO A 70 -20.98 -0.22 17.04
CA PRO A 70 -20.45 -0.48 15.70
C PRO A 70 -19.46 0.58 15.21
N ASN A 71 -19.69 1.87 15.52
CA ASN A 71 -18.78 2.94 15.16
C ASN A 71 -17.41 2.80 15.82
N GLN A 72 -17.37 2.38 17.07
CA GLN A 72 -16.11 2.15 17.78
C GLN A 72 -15.35 0.97 17.18
N TYR A 73 -16.06 -0.08 16.76
CA TYR A 73 -15.46 -1.22 16.09
C TYR A 73 -14.84 -0.79 14.76
N ALA A 74 -15.60 -0.07 13.93
CA ALA A 74 -15.13 0.44 12.66
C ALA A 74 -13.92 1.39 12.82
N TYR A 75 -14.00 2.30 13.79
CA TYR A 75 -12.89 3.20 14.12
C TYR A 75 -11.63 2.42 14.50
N ASN A 76 -11.74 1.47 15.43
CA ASN A 76 -10.58 0.70 15.89
C ASN A 76 -9.96 -0.13 14.77
N ALA A 77 -10.77 -0.71 13.89
CA ALA A 77 -10.28 -1.46 12.73
C ALA A 77 -9.46 -0.57 11.80
N ILE A 78 -10.02 0.57 11.37
CA ILE A 78 -9.34 1.50 10.45
C ILE A 78 -8.13 2.16 11.14
N PHE A 79 -8.24 2.52 12.42
CA PHE A 79 -7.13 3.10 13.17
C PHE A 79 -5.95 2.13 13.29
N SER A 80 -6.23 0.83 13.44
CA SER A 80 -5.17 -0.20 13.46
C SER A 80 -4.40 -0.23 12.13
N VAL A 81 -5.09 -0.17 11.00
CA VAL A 81 -4.46 -0.11 9.68
C VAL A 81 -3.69 1.20 9.51
N TYR A 82 -4.30 2.33 9.83
CA TYR A 82 -3.64 3.65 9.78
C TYR A 82 -2.30 3.67 10.53
N ILE A 83 -2.22 3.06 11.72
CA ILE A 83 -0.97 2.96 12.48
C ILE A 83 0.04 2.05 11.76
N GLN A 84 -0.42 0.98 11.11
CA GLN A 84 0.46 0.10 10.31
C GLN A 84 1.03 0.84 9.11
N GLU A 85 0.24 1.63 8.40
CA GLU A 85 0.71 2.44 7.28
C GLU A 85 1.81 3.44 7.69
N MET A 86 1.64 4.09 8.85
CA MET A 86 2.71 4.96 9.38
C MET A 86 3.99 4.18 9.70
N LEU A 87 3.88 2.97 10.20
CA LEU A 87 5.02 2.09 10.44
C LEU A 87 5.67 1.65 9.13
N HIS A 88 4.88 1.28 8.13
CA HIS A 88 5.38 0.92 6.80
C HIS A 88 6.15 2.07 6.16
N LEU A 89 5.61 3.30 6.21
CA LEU A 89 6.31 4.50 5.74
C LEU A 89 7.66 4.69 6.44
N GLN A 90 7.71 4.47 7.75
CA GLN A 90 8.95 4.54 8.51
C GLN A 90 9.95 3.46 8.09
N LEU A 91 9.48 2.22 7.90
CA LEU A 91 10.32 1.11 7.47
C LEU A 91 10.85 1.32 6.05
N ALA A 92 10.02 1.73 5.10
CA ALA A 92 10.44 2.06 3.74
C ALA A 92 11.49 3.19 3.74
N SER A 93 11.28 4.23 4.53
CA SER A 93 12.23 5.34 4.66
C SER A 93 13.56 4.91 5.29
N ASN A 94 13.52 4.02 6.28
CA ASN A 94 14.72 3.46 6.90
C ASN A 94 15.50 2.57 5.92
N LEU A 95 14.81 1.79 5.09
CA LEU A 95 15.44 1.00 4.02
C LEU A 95 16.15 1.91 3.02
N CYS A 96 15.53 3.01 2.59
CA CYS A 96 16.18 4.02 1.75
C CYS A 96 17.49 4.49 2.36
N THR A 97 17.46 4.87 3.63
CA THR A 97 18.64 5.34 4.35
C THR A 97 19.71 4.27 4.48
N ALA A 98 19.32 3.03 4.75
CA ALA A 98 20.25 1.90 4.89
C ALA A 98 21.03 1.60 3.59
N VAL A 99 20.43 1.88 2.43
CA VAL A 99 21.11 1.72 1.12
C VAL A 99 21.77 3.02 0.60
N GLY A 100 21.86 4.04 1.46
CA GLY A 100 22.50 5.32 1.13
C GLY A 100 21.67 6.21 0.21
N PHE A 101 20.35 6.11 0.26
CA PHE A 101 19.40 6.91 -0.50
C PHE A 101 18.53 7.75 0.43
N THR A 102 18.38 9.03 0.14
CA THR A 102 17.48 9.93 0.89
C THR A 102 16.12 9.97 0.22
N PRO A 103 15.06 9.44 0.85
CA PRO A 103 13.73 9.45 0.26
C PRO A 103 13.15 10.86 0.15
N LYS A 104 12.31 11.07 -0.85
CA LYS A 104 11.53 12.30 -1.03
C LYS A 104 10.09 12.05 -0.60
N PHE A 105 9.47 13.06 0.00
CA PHE A 105 8.06 13.04 0.41
C PHE A 105 7.30 14.09 -0.41
N PRO A 106 6.79 13.71 -1.61
CA PRO A 106 6.06 14.66 -2.47
C PRO A 106 4.73 15.05 -1.85
N ALA A 107 4.26 16.25 -2.16
CA ALA A 107 2.88 16.62 -1.90
C ALA A 107 1.95 15.82 -2.83
N LEU A 108 0.89 15.25 -2.28
CA LEU A 108 -0.07 14.43 -3.02
C LEU A 108 -1.33 15.24 -3.32
N ASP A 109 -1.71 15.26 -4.59
CA ASP A 109 -2.96 15.87 -5.04
C ASP A 109 -4.00 14.79 -5.35
N TYR A 110 -4.87 14.52 -4.37
CA TYR A 110 -5.92 13.50 -4.49
C TYR A 110 -6.99 13.85 -5.52
N THR A 111 -7.06 15.10 -6.01
CA THR A 111 -8.00 15.49 -7.05
C THR A 111 -7.57 15.01 -8.44
N SER A 112 -6.30 14.71 -8.62
CA SER A 112 -5.71 14.27 -9.89
C SER A 112 -5.73 12.76 -10.11
N PHE A 113 -5.93 11.93 -9.08
CA PHE A 113 -5.82 10.47 -9.19
C PHE A 113 -6.99 9.81 -9.93
N GLY A 114 -8.22 10.38 -9.82
CA GLY A 114 -9.39 9.78 -10.46
C GLY A 114 -9.71 8.38 -9.91
N SER A 115 -9.41 7.35 -10.68
CA SER A 115 -9.53 5.93 -10.30
C SER A 115 -8.18 5.22 -10.19
N SER A 116 -7.08 5.95 -10.33
CA SER A 116 -5.73 5.37 -10.34
C SER A 116 -5.10 5.40 -8.95
N ILE A 117 -4.58 4.27 -8.51
CA ILE A 117 -3.71 4.18 -7.34
C ILE A 117 -2.26 4.29 -7.82
N PRO A 118 -1.41 5.09 -7.16
CA PRO A 118 0.01 5.15 -7.52
C PRO A 118 0.61 3.74 -7.64
N CYS A 119 1.39 3.50 -8.69
CA CYS A 119 2.06 2.25 -9.04
C CYS A 119 1.17 1.03 -9.33
N ILE A 120 -0.11 1.02 -8.97
CA ILE A 120 -1.00 -0.13 -9.22
C ILE A 120 -1.70 0.02 -10.58
N GLY A 121 -2.14 1.24 -10.91
CA GLY A 121 -2.86 1.51 -12.15
C GLY A 121 -4.32 1.90 -11.95
N ASP A 122 -5.12 1.75 -13.00
CA ASP A 122 -6.51 2.22 -13.03
C ASP A 122 -7.48 1.13 -12.54
N LEU A 123 -8.14 1.39 -11.42
CA LEU A 123 -9.14 0.50 -10.82
C LEU A 123 -10.34 0.22 -11.74
N LYS A 124 -10.60 1.04 -12.77
CA LYS A 124 -11.63 0.78 -13.76
C LYS A 124 -11.41 -0.51 -14.52
N THR A 125 -10.17 -0.98 -14.60
CA THR A 125 -9.82 -2.23 -15.26
C THR A 125 -9.95 -3.44 -14.35
N VAL A 126 -10.20 -3.23 -13.06
CA VAL A 126 -10.27 -4.29 -12.05
C VAL A 126 -11.73 -4.64 -11.77
N LYS A 127 -12.10 -5.88 -12.04
CA LYS A 127 -13.49 -6.38 -11.86
C LYS A 127 -13.98 -6.17 -10.43
N GLY A 128 -15.08 -5.44 -10.29
CA GLY A 128 -15.73 -5.12 -9.01
C GLY A 128 -15.24 -3.82 -8.36
N TYR A 129 -14.27 -3.14 -9.00
CA TYR A 129 -13.71 -1.87 -8.53
C TYR A 129 -13.88 -0.72 -9.55
N GLU A 130 -14.64 -0.95 -10.62
CA GLU A 130 -14.77 -0.03 -11.76
C GLU A 130 -15.31 1.35 -11.38
N ASP A 131 -16.11 1.43 -10.30
CA ASP A 131 -16.74 2.68 -9.79
C ASP A 131 -15.89 3.35 -8.70
N VAL A 132 -14.78 2.74 -8.28
CA VAL A 132 -14.00 3.25 -7.16
C VAL A 132 -13.25 4.52 -7.56
N GLN A 133 -13.40 5.56 -6.73
CA GLN A 133 -12.70 6.82 -6.88
C GLN A 133 -11.64 6.95 -5.79
N VAL A 134 -10.44 7.32 -6.19
CA VAL A 134 -9.32 7.61 -5.29
C VAL A 134 -9.44 9.06 -4.83
N LYS A 135 -9.98 9.27 -3.64
CA LYS A 135 -10.19 10.61 -3.06
C LYS A 135 -10.20 10.56 -1.54
N LEU A 136 -9.87 11.67 -0.92
CA LEU A 136 -10.13 11.86 0.50
C LEU A 136 -11.64 11.95 0.73
N GLY A 137 -12.15 11.21 1.71
CA GLY A 137 -13.58 11.19 1.96
C GLY A 137 -13.99 10.50 3.24
N PRO A 138 -15.28 10.62 3.60
CA PRO A 138 -15.83 9.93 4.75
C PRO A 138 -15.83 8.42 4.54
N LEU A 139 -15.90 7.67 5.64
CA LEU A 139 -16.05 6.23 5.61
C LEU A 139 -17.39 5.84 4.99
N ASP A 140 -17.36 5.56 3.72
CA ASP A 140 -18.49 5.09 2.93
C ASP A 140 -18.13 3.82 2.15
N ARG A 141 -19.05 3.34 1.31
CA ARG A 141 -18.83 2.14 0.51
C ARG A 141 -17.67 2.32 -0.50
N ASN A 142 -17.48 3.50 -1.05
CA ASN A 142 -16.35 3.79 -1.95
C ASN A 142 -15.02 3.68 -1.21
N GLN A 143 -14.92 4.29 -0.03
CA GLN A 143 -13.70 4.26 0.78
C GLN A 143 -13.37 2.84 1.24
N ILE A 144 -14.37 2.04 1.64
CA ILE A 144 -14.14 0.63 2.00
C ILE A 144 -13.62 -0.16 0.79
N LYS A 145 -14.22 0.02 -0.40
CA LYS A 145 -13.72 -0.62 -1.62
C LYS A 145 -12.29 -0.17 -1.96
N LEU A 146 -11.99 1.13 -1.81
CA LEU A 146 -10.66 1.66 -2.02
C LEU A 146 -9.65 1.02 -1.07
N PHE A 147 -9.97 0.91 0.21
CA PHE A 147 -9.10 0.24 1.19
C PHE A 147 -8.86 -1.23 0.85
N LEU A 148 -9.91 -1.95 0.44
CA LEU A 148 -9.76 -3.34 0.00
C LEU A 148 -8.88 -3.46 -1.25
N ALA A 149 -8.91 -2.49 -2.16
CA ALA A 149 -8.03 -2.46 -3.32
C ALA A 149 -6.57 -2.17 -2.94
N ILE A 150 -6.35 -1.30 -1.95
CA ILE A 150 -5.03 -0.97 -1.41
C ILE A 150 -4.42 -2.19 -0.72
N GLU A 151 -5.19 -2.86 0.14
CA GLU A 151 -4.75 -4.02 0.91
C GLU A 151 -4.79 -5.34 0.11
N MET A 152 -5.07 -5.27 -1.18
CA MET A 152 -5.16 -6.46 -2.01
C MET A 152 -3.80 -7.18 -2.04
N PRO A 153 -3.77 -8.48 -1.73
CA PRO A 153 -2.53 -9.26 -1.80
C PRO A 153 -2.02 -9.35 -3.23
N ASP A 154 -0.77 -9.78 -3.37
CA ASP A 154 -0.11 -10.03 -4.64
C ASP A 154 -0.78 -11.18 -5.43
N TRP A 155 -1.86 -10.86 -6.13
CA TRP A 155 -2.63 -11.81 -6.92
C TRP A 155 -2.94 -11.24 -8.30
N GLU A 156 -2.76 -12.04 -9.32
CA GLU A 156 -3.31 -11.77 -10.65
C GLU A 156 -4.67 -12.46 -10.81
N ALA A 157 -5.66 -11.74 -11.31
CA ALA A 157 -6.88 -12.38 -11.76
C ALA A 157 -6.57 -13.23 -13.00
N ASN A 158 -6.81 -14.55 -12.93
CA ASN A 158 -6.78 -15.39 -14.12
C ASN A 158 -8.06 -15.22 -14.95
N ASP A 159 -8.08 -15.81 -16.17
CA ASP A 159 -9.22 -15.74 -17.08
C ASP A 159 -10.53 -16.28 -16.46
N ASP A 160 -10.43 -17.12 -15.45
CA ASP A 160 -11.58 -17.69 -14.71
C ASP A 160 -12.01 -16.80 -13.53
N GLY A 161 -11.34 -15.66 -13.29
CA GLY A 161 -11.61 -14.76 -12.16
C GLY A 161 -11.07 -15.26 -10.82
N HIS A 162 -10.28 -16.32 -10.81
CA HIS A 162 -9.53 -16.76 -9.63
C HIS A 162 -8.23 -15.99 -9.51
N LEU A 163 -7.86 -15.65 -8.29
CA LEU A 163 -6.62 -14.93 -8.00
C LEU A 163 -5.44 -15.93 -8.03
N ARG A 164 -4.34 -15.54 -8.68
CA ARG A 164 -3.08 -16.27 -8.70
C ARG A 164 -1.99 -15.42 -8.07
N PRO A 165 -0.95 -16.02 -7.49
CA PRO A 165 0.27 -15.28 -7.16
C PRO A 165 0.80 -14.59 -8.41
N ALA A 166 1.20 -13.32 -8.27
CA ALA A 166 1.75 -12.56 -9.39
C ALA A 166 3.03 -13.23 -9.92
N THR A 167 3.28 -13.02 -11.20
CA THR A 167 4.51 -13.48 -11.83
C THR A 167 5.71 -12.75 -11.24
N PRO A 168 6.86 -13.42 -11.12
CA PRO A 168 8.08 -12.75 -10.68
C PRO A 168 8.43 -11.58 -11.59
N PHE A 169 9.21 -10.63 -11.07
CA PHE A 169 9.65 -9.43 -11.76
C PHE A 169 9.89 -9.65 -13.25
N PRO A 170 9.32 -8.82 -14.14
CA PRO A 170 9.56 -8.92 -15.56
C PRO A 170 11.05 -8.71 -15.85
N THR A 171 11.58 -9.49 -16.76
CA THR A 171 12.97 -9.36 -17.22
C THR A 171 12.98 -8.94 -18.68
N ASP A 172 13.99 -8.16 -19.06
CA ASP A 172 14.25 -7.86 -20.47
C ASP A 172 14.79 -9.10 -21.23
N ALA A 173 15.01 -8.97 -22.52
CA ALA A 173 15.52 -10.05 -23.37
C ALA A 173 16.91 -10.56 -22.93
N GLY A 174 17.62 -9.83 -22.09
CA GLY A 174 18.90 -10.21 -21.49
C GLY A 174 18.79 -10.80 -20.10
N GLY A 175 17.56 -11.02 -19.59
CA GLY A 175 17.31 -11.56 -18.26
C GLY A 175 17.51 -10.55 -17.11
N LYS A 176 17.59 -9.23 -17.40
CA LYS A 176 17.72 -8.20 -16.38
C LYS A 176 16.34 -7.84 -15.84
N PRO A 177 16.20 -7.65 -14.53
CA PRO A 177 14.97 -7.12 -13.95
C PRO A 177 14.64 -5.77 -14.56
N VAL A 178 13.42 -5.61 -15.03
CA VAL A 178 12.87 -4.34 -15.53
C VAL A 178 11.82 -3.86 -14.53
N MET A 179 11.91 -2.59 -14.14
CA MET A 179 10.87 -1.99 -13.33
C MET A 179 9.53 -2.07 -14.08
N PRO A 180 8.51 -2.73 -13.53
CA PRO A 180 7.21 -2.73 -14.17
C PRO A 180 6.63 -1.30 -14.19
N SER A 181 5.87 -0.98 -15.23
CA SER A 181 5.14 0.29 -15.31
C SER A 181 4.00 0.38 -14.30
N ALA A 182 3.53 -0.76 -13.84
CA ALA A 182 2.53 -0.90 -12.78
C ALA A 182 2.71 -2.25 -12.09
N PHE A 183 2.34 -2.31 -10.82
CA PHE A 183 2.28 -3.51 -10.02
C PHE A 183 0.82 -4.02 -9.99
N GLY A 184 0.61 -5.30 -9.79
CA GLY A 184 -0.73 -5.88 -9.65
C GLY A 184 -1.44 -5.43 -8.37
N SER A 185 -0.65 -5.17 -7.33
CA SER A 185 -1.13 -4.68 -6.01
C SER A 185 0.02 -4.04 -5.24
N ILE A 186 -0.27 -3.38 -4.11
CA ILE A 186 0.77 -2.90 -3.19
C ILE A 186 1.56 -4.08 -2.62
N GLY A 187 0.90 -5.21 -2.36
CA GLY A 187 1.57 -6.44 -1.90
C GLY A 187 2.57 -7.03 -2.91
N HIS A 188 2.51 -6.60 -4.18
CA HIS A 188 3.47 -6.97 -5.21
C HIS A 188 4.70 -6.03 -5.24
N LEU A 189 4.56 -4.81 -4.75
CA LEU A 189 5.65 -3.85 -4.64
C LEU A 189 6.66 -4.27 -3.56
#